data_7dac57e72fc412d6d0014c7752e5cb6f
#
_entry.id   7dac57e72fc412d6d0014c7752e5cb6f
#
_cell.length_a   1.000
_cell.length_b   1.000
_cell.length_c   1.000
_cell.angle_alpha   90.00
_cell.angle_beta   90.00
_cell.angle_gamma   90.00
#
_symmetry.space_group_name_H-M   'P 1'
#
loop_
_entity.id
_entity.type
_entity.pdbx_description
1 polymer ?
#
loop_
_entity_poly.entity_id
_entity_poly.type
_entity_poly.pdbx_seq_one_letter_code
_entity_poly.pdbx_strand_id
1 'polypeptide(L)'
;VGILSIKTPATTAPVTLSEAKAQLREVGTAEDTLITALITAATQEAEQIMQRAVMPQQWRWVMDAFDTDGDNRISIPTPARAVASVSYVRETDGTTVALTVTTDYLADVRSEFYALVFPAYGTSWPVPRAQPGAVEIVLDVGWADAASVPQIVKNWILMRVAALFENRAAWTSGEAIFRNQFVDRLLDRWTVATV
;
A
#
# COMPACT_ATOMS: atom_id res chain seq x y z
N VAL A 1 12.14 14.87 -4.19
CA VAL A 1 11.27 13.73 -4.61
C VAL A 1 11.52 12.57 -3.65
N GLY A 2 10.45 12.01 -3.06
CA GLY A 2 10.58 10.88 -2.13
C GLY A 2 10.39 9.53 -2.83
N ILE A 3 10.90 8.48 -2.20
CA ILE A 3 10.76 7.08 -2.65
C ILE A 3 9.87 6.34 -1.68
N LEU A 4 8.77 5.76 -2.20
CA LEU A 4 7.85 4.94 -1.42
C LEU A 4 8.28 3.47 -1.50
N SER A 5 8.36 2.79 -0.36
CA SER A 5 8.69 1.36 -0.29
C SER A 5 8.02 0.69 0.91
N ILE A 6 7.84 -0.63 0.82
CA ILE A 6 7.30 -1.42 1.93
C ILE A 6 8.37 -1.53 3.02
N LYS A 7 8.01 -1.20 4.27
CA LYS A 7 8.84 -1.40 5.46
C LYS A 7 8.51 -2.71 6.16
N THR A 8 7.22 -2.94 6.42
CA THR A 8 6.71 -4.17 7.03
C THR A 8 5.53 -4.66 6.20
N PRO A 9 5.61 -5.83 5.56
CA PRO A 9 4.55 -6.35 4.73
C PRO A 9 3.33 -6.78 5.57
N ALA A 10 2.18 -6.91 4.91
CA ALA A 10 0.98 -7.45 5.51
C ALA A 10 1.18 -8.93 5.92
N THR A 11 0.61 -9.30 7.06
CA THR A 11 0.67 -10.69 7.59
C THR A 11 -0.64 -11.45 7.41
N THR A 12 -1.69 -10.78 6.95
CA THR A 12 -3.03 -11.35 6.76
C THR A 12 -3.51 -11.08 5.34
N ALA A 13 -4.41 -11.95 4.86
CA ALA A 13 -5.01 -11.82 3.54
C ALA A 13 -6.40 -11.17 3.62
N PRO A 14 -6.85 -10.45 2.56
CA PRO A 14 -8.17 -9.82 2.50
C PRO A 14 -9.31 -10.81 2.29
N VAL A 15 -9.01 -11.99 1.77
CA VAL A 15 -9.94 -13.09 1.55
C VAL A 15 -9.37 -14.37 2.18
N THR A 16 -10.26 -15.21 2.68
CA THR A 16 -9.89 -16.48 3.32
C THR A 16 -9.71 -17.59 2.29
N LEU A 17 -8.96 -18.64 2.67
CA LEU A 17 -8.86 -19.86 1.87
C LEU A 17 -10.26 -20.47 1.60
N SER A 18 -11.15 -20.43 2.59
CA SER A 18 -12.52 -20.94 2.44
C SER A 18 -13.33 -20.18 1.39
N GLU A 19 -13.24 -18.85 1.37
CA GLU A 19 -13.89 -18.01 0.35
C GLU A 19 -13.33 -18.30 -1.05
N ALA A 20 -12.02 -18.44 -1.18
CA ALA A 20 -11.38 -18.77 -2.44
C ALA A 20 -11.79 -20.18 -2.92
N LYS A 21 -11.81 -21.18 -2.05
CA LYS A 21 -12.29 -22.54 -2.36
C LYS A 21 -13.76 -22.55 -2.78
N ALA A 22 -14.61 -21.80 -2.11
CA ALA A 22 -16.00 -21.65 -2.48
C ALA A 22 -16.15 -21.05 -3.89
N GLN A 23 -15.33 -20.04 -4.24
CA GLN A 23 -15.29 -19.45 -5.59
C GLN A 23 -14.86 -20.48 -6.65
N LEU A 24 -13.85 -21.30 -6.33
CA LEU A 24 -13.30 -22.32 -7.22
C LEU A 24 -14.15 -23.61 -7.27
N ARG A 25 -15.16 -23.76 -6.39
CA ARG A 25 -15.90 -25.01 -6.16
C ARG A 25 -15.01 -26.19 -5.77
N GLU A 26 -13.90 -25.89 -5.09
CA GLU A 26 -12.92 -26.87 -4.64
C GLU A 26 -13.25 -27.34 -3.22
N VAL A 27 -13.37 -28.64 -3.00
CA VAL A 27 -13.73 -29.21 -1.69
C VAL A 27 -12.60 -29.99 -1.02
N GLY A 28 -11.55 -30.35 -1.77
CA GLY A 28 -10.38 -31.08 -1.26
C GLY A 28 -9.38 -30.16 -0.56
N THR A 29 -8.33 -30.74 0.02
CA THR A 29 -7.22 -29.99 0.67
C THR A 29 -5.92 -30.06 -0.13
N ALA A 30 -5.89 -30.82 -1.22
CA ALA A 30 -4.69 -31.05 -2.01
C ALA A 30 -4.11 -29.76 -2.61
N GLU A 31 -4.97 -28.79 -2.93
CA GLU A 31 -4.58 -27.53 -3.57
C GLU A 31 -4.51 -26.34 -2.59
N ASP A 32 -4.67 -26.56 -1.29
CA ASP A 32 -4.76 -25.47 -0.29
C ASP A 32 -3.52 -24.56 -0.31
N THR A 33 -2.34 -25.14 -0.42
CA THR A 33 -1.07 -24.39 -0.49
C THR A 33 -1.00 -23.54 -1.77
N LEU A 34 -1.41 -24.10 -2.90
CA LEU A 34 -1.45 -23.36 -4.18
C LEU A 34 -2.46 -22.22 -4.10
N ILE A 35 -3.68 -22.48 -3.64
CA ILE A 35 -4.74 -21.47 -3.53
C ILE A 35 -4.28 -20.33 -2.61
N THR A 36 -3.63 -20.63 -1.51
CA THR A 36 -3.06 -19.62 -0.58
C THR A 36 -2.01 -18.75 -1.28
N ALA A 37 -1.14 -19.35 -2.07
CA ALA A 37 -0.16 -18.60 -2.86
C ALA A 37 -0.83 -17.71 -3.92
N LEU A 38 -1.89 -18.20 -4.57
CA LEU A 38 -2.67 -17.43 -5.55
C LEU A 38 -3.41 -16.25 -4.91
N ILE A 39 -3.94 -16.42 -3.69
CA ILE A 39 -4.54 -15.30 -2.93
C ILE A 39 -3.50 -14.20 -2.70
N THR A 40 -2.28 -14.58 -2.30
CA THR A 40 -1.19 -13.64 -2.08
C THR A 40 -0.83 -12.91 -3.38
N ALA A 41 -0.64 -13.65 -4.47
CA ALA A 41 -0.31 -13.08 -5.78
C ALA A 41 -1.40 -12.12 -6.30
N ALA A 42 -2.67 -12.52 -6.23
CA ALA A 42 -3.80 -11.68 -6.63
C ALA A 42 -3.94 -10.42 -5.75
N THR A 43 -3.64 -10.51 -4.46
CA THR A 43 -3.64 -9.36 -3.56
C THR A 43 -2.54 -8.37 -3.93
N GLN A 44 -1.31 -8.85 -4.18
CA GLN A 44 -0.20 -8.00 -4.63
C GLN A 44 -0.49 -7.33 -5.97
N GLU A 45 -1.11 -8.04 -6.90
CA GLU A 45 -1.52 -7.47 -8.19
C GLU A 45 -2.58 -6.37 -8.00
N ALA A 46 -3.58 -6.59 -7.13
CA ALA A 46 -4.56 -5.56 -6.78
C ALA A 46 -3.90 -4.32 -6.17
N GLU A 47 -2.96 -4.48 -5.24
CA GLU A 47 -2.18 -3.38 -4.65
C GLU A 47 -1.38 -2.61 -5.70
N GLN A 48 -0.77 -3.31 -6.65
CA GLN A 48 -0.02 -2.70 -7.74
C GLN A 48 -0.93 -1.90 -8.69
N ILE A 49 -2.10 -2.43 -9.04
CA ILE A 49 -3.07 -1.73 -9.89
C ILE A 49 -3.62 -0.50 -9.19
N MET A 50 -4.00 -0.63 -7.93
CA MET A 50 -4.57 0.47 -7.15
C MET A 50 -3.52 1.46 -6.63
N GLN A 51 -2.22 1.14 -6.69
CA GLN A 51 -1.14 1.93 -6.08
C GLN A 51 -1.38 2.20 -4.59
N ARG A 52 -1.98 1.25 -3.88
CA ARG A 52 -2.29 1.34 -2.46
C ARG A 52 -2.31 -0.03 -1.78
N ALA A 53 -2.00 -0.05 -0.50
CA ALA A 53 -2.07 -1.24 0.33
C ALA A 53 -3.51 -1.73 0.52
N VAL A 54 -3.73 -3.04 0.47
CA VAL A 54 -5.03 -3.67 0.78
C VAL A 54 -5.12 -4.02 2.26
N MET A 55 -4.13 -4.73 2.80
CA MET A 55 -4.13 -5.15 4.19
C MET A 55 -3.22 -4.27 5.05
N PRO A 56 -3.39 -4.29 6.40
CA PRO A 56 -2.54 -3.51 7.29
C PRO A 56 -1.07 -3.84 7.08
N GLN A 57 -0.28 -2.82 6.74
CA GLN A 57 1.16 -2.91 6.55
C GLN A 57 1.80 -1.55 6.80
N GLN A 58 3.13 -1.50 6.88
CA GLN A 58 3.86 -0.25 7.00
C GLN A 58 4.63 0.04 5.72
N TRP A 59 4.45 1.27 5.22
CA TRP A 59 5.25 1.81 4.14
C TRP A 59 6.13 2.93 4.66
N ARG A 60 7.27 3.11 4.04
CA ARG A 60 8.17 4.23 4.32
C ARG A 60 8.31 5.11 3.09
N TRP A 61 8.26 6.40 3.35
CA TRP A 61 8.58 7.45 2.41
C TRP A 61 9.94 8.01 2.78
N VAL A 62 10.92 7.87 1.88
CA VAL A 62 12.31 8.26 2.12
C VAL A 62 12.67 9.42 1.20
N MET A 63 13.27 10.47 1.78
CA MET A 63 13.68 11.69 1.09
C MET A 63 15.07 12.12 1.55
N ASP A 64 15.76 12.93 0.73
CA ASP A 64 17.08 13.48 1.08
C ASP A 64 16.97 14.71 1.97
N ALA A 65 15.86 15.43 1.91
CA ALA A 65 15.51 16.57 2.71
C ALA A 65 13.99 16.62 2.94
N PHE A 66 13.53 17.50 3.85
CA PHE A 66 12.11 17.81 3.97
C PHE A 66 11.67 18.62 2.72
N ASP A 67 11.42 17.88 1.62
CA ASP A 67 11.01 18.43 0.34
C ASP A 67 9.51 18.77 0.41
N THR A 68 9.23 20.05 0.59
CA THR A 68 7.87 20.54 0.81
C THR A 68 7.34 21.22 -0.44
N ASP A 69 6.02 21.19 -0.64
CA ASP A 69 5.35 22.08 -1.57
C ASP A 69 5.34 23.52 -1.05
N GLY A 70 4.78 24.45 -1.84
CA GLY A 70 4.76 25.88 -1.50
C GLY A 70 4.08 26.22 -0.15
N ASP A 71 3.32 25.28 0.45
CA ASP A 71 2.63 25.44 1.71
C ASP A 71 3.42 24.81 2.90
N ASN A 72 4.69 24.52 2.73
CA ASN A 72 5.57 23.91 3.74
C ASN A 72 5.09 22.53 4.24
N ARG A 73 4.35 21.79 3.40
CA ARG A 73 3.81 20.46 3.68
C ARG A 73 4.47 19.39 2.82
N ILE A 74 4.52 18.19 3.32
CA ILE A 74 4.95 17.00 2.59
C ILE A 74 3.69 16.26 2.18
N SER A 75 3.50 16.07 0.87
CA SER A 75 2.41 15.28 0.30
C SER A 75 2.94 13.92 -0.12
N ILE A 76 2.37 12.87 0.46
CA ILE A 76 2.74 11.48 0.17
C ILE A 76 1.60 10.85 -0.62
N PRO A 77 1.82 10.41 -1.88
CA PRO A 77 0.76 9.93 -2.76
C PRO A 77 0.31 8.50 -2.40
N THR A 78 -0.14 8.31 -1.18
CA THR A 78 -0.75 7.06 -0.70
C THR A 78 -1.68 7.37 0.47
N PRO A 79 -2.86 6.75 0.52
CA PRO A 79 -3.73 6.87 1.67
C PRO A 79 -3.10 6.15 2.86
N ALA A 80 -3.14 6.79 4.03
CA ALA A 80 -2.63 6.24 5.27
C ALA A 80 -3.71 6.26 6.36
N ARG A 81 -3.64 5.32 7.29
CA ARG A 81 -4.44 5.33 8.52
C ARG A 81 -3.81 6.19 9.59
N ALA A 82 -2.48 6.21 9.61
CA ALA A 82 -1.71 7.04 10.53
C ALA A 82 -0.30 7.28 9.98
N VAL A 83 0.36 8.33 10.46
CA VAL A 83 1.80 8.51 10.37
C VAL A 83 2.41 7.88 11.63
N ALA A 84 3.09 6.75 11.46
CA ALA A 84 3.66 5.99 12.57
C ALA A 84 4.90 6.66 13.16
N SER A 85 5.75 7.24 12.30
CA SER A 85 6.93 8.01 12.75
C SER A 85 7.43 8.94 11.64
N VAL A 86 8.07 10.02 12.06
CA VAL A 86 8.88 10.90 11.21
C VAL A 86 10.25 10.99 11.86
N SER A 87 11.30 10.72 11.10
CA SER A 87 12.68 10.79 11.59
C SER A 87 13.60 11.40 10.56
N TYR A 88 14.69 11.98 11.02
CA TYR A 88 15.72 12.55 10.14
C TYR A 88 17.11 12.35 10.71
N VAL A 89 18.11 12.37 9.84
CA VAL A 89 19.52 12.36 10.25
C VAL A 89 19.95 13.79 10.53
N ARG A 90 20.39 14.05 11.77
CA ARG A 90 20.83 15.38 12.20
C ARG A 90 22.10 15.79 11.47
N GLU A 91 22.16 17.05 11.03
CA GLU A 91 23.30 17.59 10.29
C GLU A 91 24.61 17.55 11.10
N THR A 92 24.56 17.89 12.40
CA THR A 92 25.73 18.12 13.23
C THR A 92 26.51 16.87 13.58
N ASP A 93 25.83 15.76 13.89
CA ASP A 93 26.46 14.54 14.42
C ASP A 93 26.10 13.26 13.66
N GLY A 94 25.17 13.36 12.69
CA GLY A 94 24.71 12.21 11.90
C GLY A 94 23.82 11.23 12.68
N THR A 95 23.33 11.60 13.86
CA THR A 95 22.40 10.77 14.62
C THR A 95 20.99 10.85 14.03
N THR A 96 20.28 9.72 14.05
CA THR A 96 18.85 9.71 13.67
C THR A 96 18.01 10.23 14.81
N VAL A 97 17.22 11.26 14.55
CA VAL A 97 16.31 11.90 15.50
C VAL A 97 14.87 11.64 15.07
N ALA A 98 14.05 11.13 15.99
CA ALA A 98 12.62 11.01 15.79
C ALA A 98 11.95 12.33 16.18
N LEU A 99 11.02 12.78 15.33
CA LEU A 99 10.14 13.91 15.60
C LEU A 99 8.90 13.44 16.35
N THR A 100 8.41 14.31 17.24
CA THR A 100 7.23 14.04 18.09
C THR A 100 5.99 14.60 17.43
N VAL A 101 4.97 13.75 17.25
CA VAL A 101 3.66 14.17 16.77
C VAL A 101 3.06 15.23 17.69
N THR A 102 2.37 16.20 17.12
CA THR A 102 1.77 17.40 17.75
C THR A 102 2.75 18.45 18.27
N THR A 103 3.99 18.08 18.61
CA THR A 103 5.03 19.00 19.05
C THR A 103 5.88 19.51 17.89
N ASP A 104 6.37 18.59 17.06
CA ASP A 104 7.26 18.90 15.96
C ASP A 104 6.51 18.87 14.61
N TYR A 105 5.52 17.97 14.49
CA TYR A 105 4.73 17.84 13.25
C TYR A 105 3.27 17.50 13.52
N LEU A 106 2.42 17.78 12.52
CA LEU A 106 1.03 17.37 12.43
C LEU A 106 0.85 16.48 11.20
N ALA A 107 -0.11 15.57 11.26
CA ALA A 107 -0.45 14.69 10.14
C ALA A 107 -1.92 14.81 9.79
N ASP A 108 -2.25 14.88 8.50
CA ASP A 108 -3.61 14.76 7.98
C ASP A 108 -3.71 13.54 7.07
N VAL A 109 -4.42 12.53 7.55
CA VAL A 109 -4.63 11.25 6.87
C VAL A 109 -6.10 11.02 6.48
N ARG A 110 -6.89 12.09 6.41
CA ARG A 110 -8.33 12.00 6.09
C ARG A 110 -8.60 11.74 4.61
N SER A 111 -7.63 12.01 3.75
CA SER A 111 -7.78 11.77 2.32
C SER A 111 -7.71 10.27 1.99
N GLU A 112 -8.55 9.84 1.04
CA GLU A 112 -8.53 8.49 0.49
C GLU A 112 -7.39 8.26 -0.54
N PHE A 113 -6.61 9.31 -0.88
CA PHE A 113 -5.61 9.25 -1.95
C PHE A 113 -4.20 9.67 -1.53
N TYR A 114 -4.06 10.46 -0.48
CA TYR A 114 -2.76 10.96 -0.02
C TYR A 114 -2.73 11.18 1.49
N ALA A 115 -1.54 11.19 2.05
CA ALA A 115 -1.28 11.64 3.42
C ALA A 115 -0.50 12.96 3.38
N LEU A 116 -0.81 13.88 4.30
CA LEU A 116 -0.10 15.16 4.44
C LEU A 116 0.58 15.22 5.79
N VAL A 117 1.80 15.74 5.80
CA VAL A 117 2.58 16.00 7.01
C VAL A 117 3.04 17.43 7.01
N PHE A 118 2.78 18.14 8.09
CA PHE A 118 3.09 19.57 8.28
C PHE A 118 3.99 19.77 9.47
N PRO A 119 4.83 20.80 9.54
CA PRO A 119 5.43 21.21 10.80
C PRO A 119 4.33 21.67 11.76
N ALA A 120 4.53 21.48 13.06
CA ALA A 120 3.58 21.96 14.05
C ALA A 120 3.51 23.49 14.04
N TYR A 121 2.40 24.05 14.54
CA TYR A 121 2.21 25.49 14.53
C TYR A 121 3.35 26.22 15.24
N GLY A 122 3.93 27.22 14.58
CA GLY A 122 5.04 28.01 15.09
C GLY A 122 6.42 27.31 15.01
N THR A 123 6.48 26.14 14.37
CA THR A 123 7.75 25.41 14.11
C THR A 123 8.09 25.40 12.63
N SER A 124 9.29 24.94 12.31
CA SER A 124 9.75 24.68 10.95
C SER A 124 10.43 23.32 10.91
N TRP A 125 10.52 22.74 9.70
CA TRP A 125 11.28 21.52 9.52
C TRP A 125 12.75 21.73 9.89
N PRO A 126 13.36 20.79 10.64
CA PRO A 126 14.79 20.82 10.91
C PRO A 126 15.59 20.62 9.63
N VAL A 127 16.83 21.13 9.61
CA VAL A 127 17.75 20.88 8.50
C VAL A 127 18.35 19.47 8.67
N PRO A 128 18.09 18.54 7.75
CA PRO A 128 18.71 17.22 7.81
C PRO A 128 20.12 17.27 7.24
N ARG A 129 20.93 16.26 7.57
CA ARG A 129 22.24 16.07 6.97
C ARG A 129 22.13 15.91 5.46
N ALA A 130 23.02 16.57 4.70
CA ALA A 130 23.06 16.43 3.24
C ALA A 130 23.58 15.05 2.84
N GLN A 131 22.67 14.08 2.77
CA GLN A 131 22.94 12.69 2.35
C GLN A 131 21.67 12.05 1.78
N PRO A 132 21.80 11.02 0.93
CA PRO A 132 20.64 10.26 0.47
C PRO A 132 19.86 9.63 1.63
N GLY A 133 18.52 9.73 1.58
CA GLY A 133 17.66 9.12 2.58
C GLY A 133 17.74 9.72 3.97
N ALA A 134 18.09 11.00 4.08
CA ALA A 134 18.24 11.68 5.36
C ALA A 134 16.92 11.86 6.14
N VAL A 135 15.76 11.71 5.48
CA VAL A 135 14.44 11.82 6.09
C VAL A 135 13.64 10.55 5.80
N GLU A 136 13.06 9.95 6.84
CA GLU A 136 12.15 8.80 6.73
C GLU A 136 10.82 9.12 7.41
N ILE A 137 9.73 8.93 6.68
CA ILE A 137 8.36 8.97 7.21
C ILE A 137 7.77 7.57 7.08
N VAL A 138 7.31 7.00 8.18
CA VAL A 138 6.67 5.67 8.21
C VAL A 138 5.17 5.86 8.33
N LEU A 139 4.43 5.18 7.47
CA LEU A 139 2.99 5.24 7.37
C LEU A 139 2.38 3.88 7.69
N ASP A 140 1.33 3.87 8.49
CA ASP A 140 0.42 2.73 8.60
C ASP A 140 -0.61 2.84 7.49
N VAL A 141 -0.57 1.90 6.56
CA VAL A 141 -1.39 1.89 5.34
C VAL A 141 -2.31 0.66 5.28
N GLY A 142 -3.17 0.61 4.26
CA GLY A 142 -4.15 -0.45 4.07
C GLY A 142 -5.43 -0.23 4.86
N TRP A 143 -6.45 -1.04 4.61
CA TRP A 143 -7.66 -1.07 5.44
C TRP A 143 -7.36 -1.66 6.80
N ALA A 144 -8.18 -1.35 7.82
CA ALA A 144 -7.92 -1.74 9.21
C ALA A 144 -7.87 -3.27 9.40
N ASP A 145 -8.72 -3.98 8.68
CA ASP A 145 -8.84 -5.43 8.70
C ASP A 145 -9.51 -5.94 7.41
N ALA A 146 -9.61 -7.26 7.27
CA ALA A 146 -10.28 -7.87 6.13
C ALA A 146 -11.78 -7.52 6.01
N ALA A 147 -12.46 -7.22 7.12
CA ALA A 147 -13.88 -6.83 7.09
C ALA A 147 -14.06 -5.42 6.51
N SER A 148 -13.11 -4.55 6.73
CA SER A 148 -13.09 -3.17 6.23
C SER A 148 -12.72 -3.05 4.75
N VAL A 149 -12.15 -4.10 4.15
CA VAL A 149 -11.82 -4.11 2.71
C VAL A 149 -13.12 -4.09 1.90
N PRO A 150 -13.31 -3.15 0.95
CA PRO A 150 -14.49 -3.10 0.12
C PRO A 150 -14.77 -4.43 -0.60
N GLN A 151 -16.03 -4.86 -0.59
CA GLN A 151 -16.42 -6.14 -1.18
C GLN A 151 -16.05 -6.26 -2.66
N ILE A 152 -16.04 -5.14 -3.38
CA ILE A 152 -15.66 -5.10 -4.80
C ILE A 152 -14.17 -5.47 -4.99
N VAL A 153 -13.29 -5.04 -4.08
CA VAL A 153 -11.86 -5.41 -4.09
C VAL A 153 -11.69 -6.90 -3.80
N LYS A 154 -12.40 -7.42 -2.79
CA LYS A 154 -12.42 -8.87 -2.49
C LYS A 154 -12.91 -9.70 -3.67
N ASN A 155 -13.98 -9.26 -4.32
CA ASN A 155 -14.52 -9.96 -5.49
C ASN A 155 -13.53 -9.95 -6.65
N TRP A 156 -12.82 -8.84 -6.87
CA TRP A 156 -11.76 -8.78 -7.88
C TRP A 156 -10.66 -9.80 -7.58
N ILE A 157 -10.19 -9.86 -6.32
CA ILE A 157 -9.16 -10.80 -5.88
C ILE A 157 -9.64 -12.24 -6.09
N LEU A 158 -10.87 -12.58 -5.69
CA LEU A 158 -11.43 -13.92 -5.88
C LEU A 158 -11.54 -14.31 -7.36
N MET A 159 -11.98 -13.38 -8.22
CA MET A 159 -12.03 -13.62 -9.67
C MET A 159 -10.62 -13.81 -10.25
N ARG A 160 -9.65 -13.04 -9.76
CA ARG A 160 -8.25 -13.17 -10.19
C ARG A 160 -7.64 -14.50 -9.76
N VAL A 161 -7.92 -14.94 -8.52
CA VAL A 161 -7.54 -16.28 -8.04
C VAL A 161 -8.10 -17.36 -8.92
N ALA A 162 -9.39 -17.28 -9.31
CA ALA A 162 -10.01 -18.25 -10.19
C ALA A 162 -9.33 -18.28 -11.57
N ALA A 163 -9.08 -17.13 -12.16
CA ALA A 163 -8.39 -17.04 -13.45
C ALA A 163 -6.97 -17.61 -13.41
N LEU A 164 -6.20 -17.37 -12.34
CA LEU A 164 -4.87 -17.92 -12.16
C LEU A 164 -4.89 -19.43 -11.89
N PHE A 165 -5.90 -19.91 -11.17
CA PHE A 165 -6.05 -21.33 -10.87
C PHE A 165 -6.41 -22.15 -12.13
N GLU A 166 -7.29 -21.64 -12.98
CA GLU A 166 -7.67 -22.27 -14.24
C GLU A 166 -6.54 -22.23 -15.28
N ASN A 167 -5.78 -21.13 -15.34
CA ASN A 167 -4.72 -20.91 -16.32
C ASN A 167 -3.32 -21.08 -15.68
N ARG A 168 -2.97 -22.31 -15.34
CA ARG A 168 -1.66 -22.63 -14.73
C ARG A 168 -0.48 -22.57 -15.71
N ALA A 169 -0.76 -22.55 -17.02
CA ALA A 169 0.27 -22.45 -18.07
C ALA A 169 0.34 -21.04 -18.64
N ALA A 170 1.55 -20.58 -18.95
CA ALA A 170 1.78 -19.28 -19.57
C ALA A 170 1.23 -19.17 -21.00
N TRP A 171 0.93 -20.30 -21.62
CA TRP A 171 0.43 -20.40 -23.00
C TRP A 171 -0.77 -21.35 -23.05
N THR A 172 -1.88 -20.87 -23.59
CA THR A 172 -3.05 -21.69 -23.95
C THR A 172 -3.08 -21.83 -25.46
N SER A 173 -3.10 -23.08 -25.96
CA SER A 173 -3.24 -23.33 -27.39
C SER A 173 -4.73 -23.29 -27.79
N GLY A 174 -5.11 -22.35 -28.63
CA GLY A 174 -6.29 -22.52 -29.50
C GLY A 174 -7.47 -21.60 -29.26
N GLU A 175 -7.62 -20.86 -28.17
CA GLU A 175 -8.68 -19.87 -28.01
C GLU A 175 -8.14 -18.50 -27.60
N ALA A 176 -8.66 -17.44 -28.26
CA ALA A 176 -8.35 -16.08 -27.88
C ALA A 176 -8.92 -15.81 -26.48
N ILE A 177 -8.07 -15.60 -25.50
CA ILE A 177 -8.48 -15.17 -24.16
C ILE A 177 -8.93 -13.71 -24.28
N PHE A 178 -10.24 -13.48 -24.30
CA PHE A 178 -10.79 -12.14 -24.24
C PHE A 178 -10.59 -11.57 -22.83
N ARG A 179 -9.85 -10.49 -22.74
CA ARG A 179 -9.69 -9.72 -21.51
C ARG A 179 -11.06 -9.19 -21.07
N ASN A 180 -11.51 -9.53 -19.88
CA ASN A 180 -12.76 -9.03 -19.35
C ASN A 180 -12.58 -7.61 -18.82
N GLN A 181 -12.83 -6.61 -19.67
CA GLN A 181 -12.69 -5.19 -19.33
C GLN A 181 -13.53 -4.75 -18.11
N PHE A 182 -14.63 -5.47 -17.83
CA PHE A 182 -15.43 -5.20 -16.64
C PHE A 182 -14.66 -5.48 -15.37
N VAL A 183 -13.92 -6.58 -15.32
CA VAL A 183 -13.10 -6.95 -14.15
C VAL A 183 -11.98 -5.93 -13.94
N ASP A 184 -11.33 -5.49 -15.02
CA ASP A 184 -10.23 -4.52 -14.96
C ASP A 184 -10.65 -3.17 -14.32
N ARG A 185 -11.90 -2.73 -14.54
CA ARG A 185 -12.44 -1.47 -14.04
C ARG A 185 -12.99 -1.50 -12.61
N LEU A 186 -13.08 -2.67 -11.98
CA LEU A 186 -13.61 -2.79 -10.62
C LEU A 186 -12.75 -2.07 -9.58
N LEU A 187 -11.46 -1.88 -9.88
CA LEU A 187 -10.51 -1.23 -8.97
C LEU A 187 -10.33 0.27 -9.24
N ASP A 188 -10.86 0.81 -10.34
CA ASP A 188 -10.62 2.20 -10.79
C ASP A 188 -10.93 3.24 -9.70
N ARG A 189 -12.04 3.05 -8.96
CA ARG A 189 -12.42 3.96 -7.87
C ARG A 189 -11.35 4.07 -6.77
N TRP A 190 -10.60 2.99 -6.56
CA TRP A 190 -9.65 2.87 -5.45
C TRP A 190 -8.22 3.13 -5.88
N THR A 191 -8.01 3.39 -7.18
CA THR A 191 -6.68 3.66 -7.73
C THR A 191 -6.22 5.05 -7.35
N VAL A 192 -5.02 5.14 -6.76
CA VAL A 192 -4.35 6.40 -6.46
C VAL A 192 -3.70 6.90 -7.74
N ALA A 193 -4.11 8.06 -8.20
CA ALA A 193 -3.47 8.67 -9.37
C ALA A 193 -2.03 9.05 -9.02
N THR A 194 -1.08 8.51 -9.76
CA THR A 194 0.32 8.96 -9.70
C THR A 194 0.39 10.32 -10.40
N VAL A 195 0.66 11.39 -9.65
CA VAL A 195 0.91 12.74 -10.16
C VAL A 195 2.38 12.88 -10.53
#